data_40d4e06cf90d9527dfc7d2a0bab5bb7f
#
_entry.id   40d4e06cf90d9527dfc7d2a0bab5bb7f
#
_cell.length_a   1.000
_cell.length_b   1.000
_cell.length_c   1.000
_cell.angle_alpha   90.00
_cell.angle_beta   90.00
_cell.angle_gamma   90.00
#
_symmetry.space_group_name_H-M   'P 1'
#
loop_
_entity.id
_entity.type
_entity.pdbx_description
1 polymer ?
#
loop_
_entity_poly.entity_id
_entity_poly.type
_entity_poly.pdbx_seq_one_letter_code
_entity_poly.pdbx_strand_id
1 'polypeptide(L)'
;VSYDAETGKIKLYQEPCVTPTNAGLGMSLLHPADETTAFVEATNNLKPRSNDAPFLISASTINDHSGRHIHGAHYKEALTPIELPEQGIIYNGKIDRPRLSKKALSKSEIESLARGYSGCSAELRSEVVGAWDFHANITKNIASTHIIDTTSNHLNGFIVNLPVRGMTGYNWTADEMVFHHKPDEYGAIHFHDDDIDDARWDVDFTFEVPDIIKSGIYAARLRINGEDSPETEDFIPFVIK
;
A
#
# COMPACT_ATOMS: atom_id res chain seq x y z
N VAL A 1 -6.33 -7.99 -14.96
CA VAL A 1 -5.54 -8.68 -16.02
C VAL A 1 -5.97 -10.14 -16.03
N SER A 2 -6.19 -10.72 -17.21
CA SER A 2 -6.36 -12.17 -17.35
C SER A 2 -5.37 -12.72 -18.39
N TYR A 3 -4.90 -13.94 -18.14
CA TYR A 3 -4.01 -14.66 -19.03
C TYR A 3 -4.55 -16.09 -19.25
N ASP A 4 -4.77 -16.42 -20.49
CA ASP A 4 -5.17 -17.75 -20.92
C ASP A 4 -3.92 -18.52 -21.40
N ALA A 5 -3.48 -19.48 -20.63
CA ALA A 5 -2.26 -20.23 -20.91
C ALA A 5 -2.38 -21.20 -22.11
N GLU A 6 -3.60 -21.56 -22.52
CA GLU A 6 -3.82 -22.44 -23.68
C GLU A 6 -3.67 -21.66 -24.98
N THR A 7 -4.26 -20.47 -25.02
CA THR A 7 -4.26 -19.62 -26.22
C THR A 7 -3.17 -18.56 -26.24
N GLY A 8 -2.48 -18.33 -25.11
CA GLY A 8 -1.51 -17.26 -24.91
C GLY A 8 -2.13 -15.86 -24.89
N LYS A 9 -3.45 -15.75 -24.78
CA LYS A 9 -4.14 -14.45 -24.78
C LYS A 9 -4.00 -13.75 -23.42
N ILE A 10 -3.60 -12.49 -23.47
CA ILE A 10 -3.58 -11.57 -22.36
C ILE A 10 -4.66 -10.54 -22.57
N LYS A 11 -5.49 -10.29 -21.56
CA LYS A 11 -6.50 -9.24 -21.57
C LYS A 11 -6.26 -8.29 -20.41
N LEU A 12 -6.16 -7.02 -20.71
CA LEU A 12 -6.17 -5.93 -19.75
C LEU A 12 -7.52 -5.24 -19.83
N TYR A 13 -8.15 -5.09 -18.69
CA TYR A 13 -9.41 -4.40 -18.56
C TYR A 13 -9.26 -3.36 -17.45
N GLN A 14 -9.57 -2.13 -17.76
CA GLN A 14 -9.54 -1.00 -16.83
C GLN A 14 -10.87 -0.26 -16.91
N GLU A 15 -11.46 -0.01 -15.77
CA GLU A 15 -12.67 0.79 -15.60
C GLU A 15 -12.37 1.88 -14.56
N PRO A 16 -12.68 3.15 -14.87
CA PRO A 16 -12.49 4.24 -13.93
C PRO A 16 -13.43 4.09 -12.74
N CYS A 17 -12.92 4.37 -11.54
CA CYS A 17 -13.73 4.47 -10.34
C CYS A 17 -14.17 5.91 -10.14
N VAL A 18 -15.45 6.11 -9.83
CA VAL A 18 -15.95 7.41 -9.39
C VAL A 18 -15.67 7.54 -7.91
N THR A 19 -14.78 8.45 -7.55
CA THR A 19 -14.45 8.74 -6.15
C THR A 19 -14.88 10.15 -5.78
N PRO A 20 -15.50 10.36 -4.60
CA PRO A 20 -15.72 11.68 -4.07
C PRO A 20 -14.39 12.39 -3.83
N THR A 21 -14.31 13.67 -4.14
CA THR A 21 -13.16 14.48 -3.77
C THR A 21 -13.62 15.59 -2.85
N ASN A 22 -12.80 15.89 -1.87
CA ASN A 22 -12.97 17.07 -1.05
C ASN A 22 -12.26 18.25 -1.76
N ALA A 23 -12.96 18.93 -2.66
CA ALA A 23 -12.48 20.11 -3.34
C ALA A 23 -12.98 21.36 -2.61
N GLY A 24 -12.24 21.83 -1.61
CA GLY A 24 -12.63 23.01 -0.85
C GLY A 24 -13.75 22.75 0.16
N LEU A 25 -14.78 23.58 0.17
CA LEU A 25 -15.90 23.50 1.13
C LEU A 25 -17.02 22.53 0.69
N GLY A 26 -16.84 21.81 -0.41
CA GLY A 26 -17.86 20.91 -0.94
C GLY A 26 -17.25 19.59 -1.39
N MET A 27 -17.98 18.51 -1.17
CA MET A 27 -17.68 17.19 -1.74
C MET A 27 -18.13 17.20 -3.19
N SER A 28 -17.26 16.92 -4.13
CA SER A 28 -17.61 16.69 -5.52
C SER A 28 -17.25 15.29 -5.94
N LEU A 29 -18.11 14.68 -6.73
CA LEU A 29 -17.75 13.45 -7.43
C LEU A 29 -16.82 13.82 -8.57
N LEU A 30 -15.62 13.26 -8.59
CA LEU A 30 -14.84 13.23 -9.80
C LEU A 30 -15.54 12.27 -10.76
N HIS A 31 -16.22 12.84 -11.72
CA HIS A 31 -16.57 12.12 -12.92
C HIS A 31 -15.45 12.35 -13.91
N PRO A 32 -14.63 11.37 -14.21
CA PRO A 32 -13.72 11.46 -15.33
C PRO A 32 -14.58 11.44 -16.60
N ALA A 33 -15.07 12.62 -16.97
CA ALA A 33 -15.99 12.78 -18.10
C ALA A 33 -15.38 12.26 -19.41
N ASP A 34 -14.06 12.17 -19.46
CA ASP A 34 -13.27 11.75 -20.62
C ASP A 34 -12.60 10.38 -20.43
N GLU A 35 -12.73 9.73 -19.26
CA GLU A 35 -12.14 8.43 -19.02
C GLU A 35 -13.10 7.33 -19.42
N THR A 36 -12.75 6.62 -20.46
CA THR A 36 -13.49 5.45 -20.90
C THR A 36 -12.88 4.18 -20.36
N THR A 37 -13.71 3.15 -20.20
CA THR A 37 -13.22 1.79 -19.97
C THR A 37 -12.21 1.42 -21.06
N ALA A 38 -10.99 1.09 -20.66
CA ALA A 38 -9.96 0.63 -21.57
C ALA A 38 -9.92 -0.89 -21.61
N PHE A 39 -9.83 -1.43 -22.81
CA PHE A 39 -9.64 -2.85 -23.04
C PHE A 39 -8.53 -3.05 -24.05
N VAL A 40 -7.54 -3.88 -23.71
CA VAL A 40 -6.45 -4.26 -24.58
C VAL A 40 -6.30 -5.78 -24.57
N GLU A 41 -6.20 -6.36 -25.74
CA GLU A 41 -5.89 -7.77 -25.92
C GLU A 41 -4.55 -7.91 -26.64
N ALA A 42 -3.70 -8.81 -26.14
CA ALA A 42 -2.43 -9.17 -26.75
C ALA A 42 -2.26 -10.69 -26.73
N THR A 43 -1.36 -11.20 -27.55
CA THR A 43 -0.99 -12.63 -27.53
C THR A 43 0.47 -12.75 -27.15
N ASN A 44 0.77 -13.68 -26.25
CA ASN A 44 2.13 -14.00 -25.84
C ASN A 44 2.29 -15.52 -25.82
N ASN A 45 3.44 -15.98 -26.32
CA ASN A 45 3.76 -17.41 -26.37
C ASN A 45 4.47 -17.91 -25.07
N LEU A 46 4.67 -17.03 -24.10
CA LEU A 46 5.26 -17.41 -22.81
C LEU A 46 4.26 -18.25 -22.02
N LYS A 47 4.74 -19.38 -21.50
CA LYS A 47 3.93 -20.21 -20.61
C LYS A 47 4.34 -19.94 -19.18
N PRO A 48 3.37 -19.74 -18.27
CA PRO A 48 3.65 -19.66 -16.85
C PRO A 48 4.43 -20.89 -16.37
N ARG A 49 5.41 -20.67 -15.52
CA ARG A 49 6.16 -21.74 -14.88
C ARG A 49 5.91 -21.68 -13.39
N SER A 50 5.81 -22.85 -12.75
CA SER A 50 5.84 -22.94 -11.30
C SER A 50 7.23 -22.56 -10.81
N ASN A 51 7.29 -21.81 -9.72
CA ASN A 51 8.53 -21.48 -9.02
C ASN A 51 8.22 -21.36 -7.52
N ASP A 52 9.26 -21.28 -6.71
CA ASP A 52 9.16 -21.15 -5.25
C ASP A 52 9.24 -19.68 -4.77
N ALA A 53 9.16 -18.73 -5.70
CA ALA A 53 9.19 -17.31 -5.34
C ALA A 53 7.91 -16.89 -4.60
N PRO A 54 8.01 -15.99 -3.63
CA PRO A 54 6.85 -15.46 -2.93
C PRO A 54 5.96 -14.67 -3.89
N PHE A 55 4.65 -14.74 -3.67
CA PHE A 55 3.70 -13.87 -4.36
C PHE A 55 3.74 -12.47 -3.72
N LEU A 56 4.14 -11.48 -4.50
CA LEU A 56 4.27 -10.10 -4.05
C LEU A 56 3.13 -9.24 -4.59
N ILE A 57 2.60 -8.36 -3.75
CA ILE A 57 1.65 -7.32 -4.13
C ILE A 57 2.36 -5.97 -3.96
N SER A 58 2.29 -5.11 -4.98
CA SER A 58 2.93 -3.79 -5.03
C SER A 58 4.44 -3.78 -5.23
N ALA A 59 5.09 -4.91 -5.26
CA ALA A 59 6.53 -4.98 -5.52
C ALA A 59 6.84 -6.04 -6.57
N SER A 60 7.94 -5.86 -7.29
CA SER A 60 8.55 -6.89 -8.12
C SER A 60 9.94 -7.22 -7.62
N THR A 61 10.41 -8.44 -7.92
CA THR A 61 11.80 -8.81 -7.71
C THR A 61 12.60 -8.51 -8.97
N ILE A 62 13.73 -7.86 -8.84
CA ILE A 62 14.70 -7.74 -9.93
C ILE A 62 15.96 -8.46 -9.50
N ASN A 63 16.57 -9.20 -10.41
CA ASN A 63 17.93 -9.72 -10.26
C ASN A 63 18.98 -8.60 -10.48
N ASP A 64 18.68 -7.41 -10.03
CA ASP A 64 19.60 -6.28 -10.15
C ASP A 64 20.24 -6.01 -8.78
N HIS A 65 21.55 -6.11 -8.75
CA HIS A 65 22.39 -5.90 -7.56
C HIS A 65 22.46 -4.42 -7.11
N SER A 66 21.42 -3.63 -7.36
CA SER A 66 21.43 -2.19 -7.05
C SER A 66 21.34 -1.84 -5.56
N GLY A 67 21.45 -2.81 -4.67
CA GLY A 67 21.78 -2.59 -3.24
C GLY A 67 20.77 -1.78 -2.43
N ARG A 68 19.51 -1.68 -2.86
CA ARG A 68 18.46 -1.08 -2.01
C ARG A 68 18.07 -2.08 -0.93
N HIS A 69 18.63 -1.88 0.25
CA HIS A 69 18.30 -2.68 1.43
C HIS A 69 16.89 -2.35 1.92
N ILE A 70 16.09 -3.39 2.15
CA ILE A 70 14.85 -3.27 2.94
C ILE A 70 15.27 -2.95 4.38
N HIS A 71 15.16 -1.70 4.79
CA HIS A 71 15.36 -1.30 6.17
C HIS A 71 14.14 -1.66 7.02
N GLY A 72 14.08 -2.92 7.45
CA GLY A 72 13.06 -3.44 8.36
C GLY A 72 13.68 -4.12 9.57
N ALA A 73 14.53 -3.42 10.31
CA ALA A 73 15.22 -3.98 11.48
C ALA A 73 14.28 -4.51 12.58
N HIS A 74 13.01 -4.12 12.58
CA HIS A 74 12.03 -4.52 13.59
C HIS A 74 11.28 -5.81 13.27
N TYR A 75 11.45 -6.40 12.11
CA TYR A 75 10.71 -7.61 11.67
C TYR A 75 11.49 -8.91 11.79
N LYS A 76 12.76 -8.85 12.20
CA LYS A 76 13.61 -10.05 12.31
C LYS A 76 13.12 -11.07 13.34
N GLU A 77 12.26 -10.66 14.27
CA GLU A 77 11.77 -11.55 15.33
C GLU A 77 10.41 -12.20 15.02
N ALA A 78 9.65 -11.68 14.06
CA ALA A 78 8.29 -12.16 13.77
C ALA A 78 8.18 -13.03 12.50
N LEU A 79 9.19 -13.01 11.65
CA LEU A 79 9.23 -13.82 10.45
C LEU A 79 10.38 -14.81 10.57
N THR A 80 10.10 -16.10 10.44
CA THR A 80 11.10 -17.03 9.92
C THR A 80 11.74 -16.34 8.73
N PRO A 81 13.08 -16.36 8.59
CA PRO A 81 13.76 -15.62 7.55
C PRO A 81 13.34 -16.12 6.18
N ILE A 82 12.27 -15.53 5.66
CA ILE A 82 12.04 -15.51 4.23
C ILE A 82 13.09 -14.51 3.75
N GLU A 83 14.15 -15.00 3.16
CA GLU A 83 15.04 -14.14 2.38
C GLU A 83 14.17 -13.58 1.27
N LEU A 84 13.65 -12.36 1.49
CA LEU A 84 12.96 -11.63 0.44
C LEU A 84 14.00 -11.32 -0.62
N PRO A 85 13.75 -11.69 -1.88
CA PRO A 85 14.63 -11.32 -2.97
C PRO A 85 14.76 -9.80 -3.03
N GLU A 86 15.89 -9.31 -3.49
CA GLU A 86 16.13 -7.88 -3.67
C GLU A 86 14.93 -7.23 -4.37
N GLN A 87 14.39 -6.19 -3.74
CA GLN A 87 13.23 -5.49 -4.28
C GLN A 87 13.61 -4.71 -5.52
N GLY A 88 12.87 -4.92 -6.56
CA GLY A 88 12.94 -4.13 -7.76
C GLY A 88 12.12 -2.87 -7.69
N ILE A 89 11.08 -2.82 -8.51
CA ILE A 89 10.19 -1.67 -8.62
C ILE A 89 9.04 -1.84 -7.64
N ILE A 90 8.74 -0.77 -6.89
CA ILE A 90 7.57 -0.68 -6.03
C ILE A 90 6.51 0.15 -6.75
N TYR A 91 5.26 -0.27 -6.66
CA TYR A 91 4.14 0.51 -7.15
C TYR A 91 3.82 1.64 -6.16
N ASN A 92 3.92 2.88 -6.61
CA ASN A 92 3.50 4.05 -5.84
C ASN A 92 2.01 4.32 -6.09
N GLY A 93 1.19 4.08 -5.08
CA GLY A 93 -0.24 4.28 -5.16
C GLY A 93 -1.04 3.38 -4.23
N LYS A 94 -2.36 3.48 -4.34
CA LYS A 94 -3.28 2.69 -3.54
C LYS A 94 -3.67 1.39 -4.23
N ILE A 95 -3.68 0.30 -3.49
CA ILE A 95 -4.25 -0.97 -3.91
C ILE A 95 -5.35 -1.33 -2.91
N ASP A 96 -6.50 -1.76 -3.42
CA ASP A 96 -7.63 -2.22 -2.62
C ASP A 96 -8.14 -3.56 -3.15
N ARG A 97 -8.40 -4.48 -2.24
CA ARG A 97 -9.02 -5.78 -2.49
C ARG A 97 -8.46 -6.56 -3.69
N PRO A 98 -7.15 -6.82 -3.77
CA PRO A 98 -6.58 -7.61 -4.85
C PRO A 98 -7.16 -9.04 -4.84
N ARG A 99 -7.34 -9.60 -6.02
CA ARG A 99 -7.87 -10.95 -6.23
C ARG A 99 -6.99 -11.72 -7.20
N LEU A 100 -6.79 -12.99 -6.92
CA LEU A 100 -6.09 -13.92 -7.80
C LEU A 100 -7.03 -15.08 -8.17
N SER A 101 -7.21 -15.35 -9.45
CA SER A 101 -8.01 -16.48 -9.94
C SER A 101 -7.14 -17.49 -10.68
N LYS A 102 -7.55 -18.75 -10.67
CA LYS A 102 -6.85 -19.85 -11.35
C LYS A 102 -7.20 -20.00 -12.83
N LYS A 103 -8.19 -19.23 -13.31
CA LYS A 103 -8.58 -19.18 -14.73
C LYS A 103 -8.65 -17.75 -15.25
N ALA A 104 -8.60 -17.61 -16.56
CA ALA A 104 -8.88 -16.36 -17.24
C ALA A 104 -10.37 -16.02 -17.15
N LEU A 105 -10.72 -15.04 -16.33
CA LEU A 105 -12.09 -14.62 -16.09
C LEU A 105 -12.65 -13.81 -17.28
N SER A 106 -13.94 -13.99 -17.55
CA SER A 106 -14.68 -13.13 -18.46
C SER A 106 -14.91 -11.74 -17.84
N LYS A 107 -15.26 -10.75 -18.68
CA LYS A 107 -15.58 -9.41 -18.24
C LYS A 107 -16.66 -9.40 -17.14
N SER A 108 -17.76 -10.14 -17.35
CA SER A 108 -18.87 -10.21 -16.38
C SER A 108 -18.47 -10.85 -15.04
N GLU A 109 -17.56 -11.82 -15.06
CA GLU A 109 -17.01 -12.40 -13.82
C GLU A 109 -16.11 -11.41 -13.08
N ILE A 110 -15.27 -10.64 -13.81
CA ILE A 110 -14.45 -9.56 -13.23
C ILE A 110 -15.34 -8.50 -12.60
N GLU A 111 -16.37 -8.02 -13.29
CA GLU A 111 -17.34 -7.05 -12.77
C GLU A 111 -18.07 -7.58 -11.53
N SER A 112 -18.40 -8.87 -11.51
CA SER A 112 -19.02 -9.50 -10.36
C SER A 112 -18.08 -9.51 -9.14
N LEU A 113 -16.82 -9.86 -9.34
CA LEU A 113 -15.79 -9.80 -8.28
C LEU A 113 -15.53 -8.38 -7.81
N ALA A 114 -15.53 -7.39 -8.69
CA ALA A 114 -15.34 -5.99 -8.33
C ALA A 114 -16.43 -5.48 -7.39
N ARG A 115 -17.65 -5.96 -7.53
CA ARG A 115 -18.76 -5.65 -6.60
C ARG A 115 -18.62 -6.28 -5.21
N GLY A 116 -17.81 -7.31 -5.06
CA GLY A 116 -17.49 -7.95 -3.78
C GLY A 116 -17.43 -9.47 -3.86
N TYR A 117 -16.37 -10.04 -3.32
CA TYR A 117 -16.13 -11.49 -3.34
C TYR A 117 -17.25 -12.31 -2.68
N SER A 118 -17.75 -11.86 -1.54
CA SER A 118 -18.80 -12.57 -0.80
C SER A 118 -20.14 -12.65 -1.55
N GLY A 119 -20.39 -11.68 -2.44
CA GLY A 119 -21.62 -11.62 -3.26
C GLY A 119 -21.56 -12.45 -4.55
N CYS A 120 -20.40 -13.03 -4.88
CA CYS A 120 -20.24 -13.85 -6.08
C CYS A 120 -20.91 -15.22 -5.95
N SER A 121 -21.22 -15.86 -7.08
CA SER A 121 -21.69 -17.24 -7.10
C SER A 121 -20.66 -18.21 -6.51
N ALA A 122 -21.11 -19.37 -6.05
CA ALA A 122 -20.21 -20.40 -5.49
C ALA A 122 -19.21 -20.87 -6.53
N GLU A 123 -19.63 -21.00 -7.78
CA GLU A 123 -18.78 -21.39 -8.91
C GLU A 123 -17.66 -20.38 -9.12
N LEU A 124 -17.98 -19.08 -9.17
CA LEU A 124 -16.97 -18.03 -9.35
C LEU A 124 -16.02 -17.97 -8.14
N ARG A 125 -16.55 -18.10 -6.92
CA ARG A 125 -15.69 -18.14 -5.72
C ARG A 125 -14.70 -19.31 -5.74
N SER A 126 -15.11 -20.46 -6.27
CA SER A 126 -14.23 -21.64 -6.38
C SER A 126 -13.08 -21.44 -7.36
N GLU A 127 -13.17 -20.45 -8.27
CA GLU A 127 -12.11 -20.08 -9.19
C GLU A 127 -11.11 -19.08 -8.60
N VAL A 128 -11.43 -18.46 -7.45
CA VAL A 128 -10.57 -17.48 -6.78
C VAL A 128 -9.61 -18.21 -5.86
N VAL A 129 -8.33 -18.05 -6.10
CA VAL A 129 -7.23 -18.64 -5.31
C VAL A 129 -6.98 -17.83 -4.05
N GLY A 130 -6.98 -16.50 -4.17
CA GLY A 130 -6.78 -15.58 -3.05
C GLY A 130 -7.60 -14.32 -3.21
N ALA A 131 -8.12 -13.82 -2.09
CA ALA A 131 -8.90 -12.60 -2.00
C ALA A 131 -8.53 -11.87 -0.71
N TRP A 132 -7.72 -10.82 -0.84
CA TRP A 132 -7.18 -10.10 0.31
C TRP A 132 -7.96 -8.82 0.55
N ASP A 133 -8.76 -8.80 1.61
CA ASP A 133 -9.50 -7.63 2.05
C ASP A 133 -8.73 -6.90 3.14
N PHE A 134 -8.04 -5.83 2.77
CA PHE A 134 -7.11 -5.13 3.66
C PHE A 134 -7.80 -4.39 4.82
N HIS A 135 -9.12 -4.17 4.74
CA HIS A 135 -9.89 -3.61 5.84
C HIS A 135 -10.14 -4.61 6.98
N ALA A 136 -9.93 -5.91 6.73
CA ALA A 136 -10.13 -6.92 7.75
C ALA A 136 -9.28 -6.64 8.99
N ASN A 137 -9.93 -6.49 10.14
CA ASN A 137 -9.32 -6.20 11.44
C ASN A 137 -8.64 -4.83 11.61
N ILE A 138 -8.77 -3.87 10.68
CA ILE A 138 -8.15 -2.55 10.85
C ILE A 138 -8.67 -1.78 12.06
N THR A 139 -9.93 -1.97 12.44
CA THR A 139 -10.52 -1.34 13.63
C THR A 139 -10.00 -1.92 14.94
N LYS A 140 -9.54 -3.17 14.91
CA LYS A 140 -9.00 -3.85 16.10
C LYS A 140 -7.52 -3.57 16.28
N ASN A 141 -6.78 -3.59 15.19
CA ASN A 141 -5.34 -3.35 15.19
C ASN A 141 -4.86 -2.89 13.80
N ILE A 142 -4.85 -1.59 13.58
CA ILE A 142 -4.36 -1.02 12.33
C ILE A 142 -2.85 -1.24 12.11
N ALA A 143 -2.11 -1.40 13.19
CA ALA A 143 -0.67 -1.68 13.12
C ALA A 143 -0.36 -3.17 12.85
N SER A 144 -1.37 -4.02 12.72
CA SER A 144 -1.15 -5.43 12.38
C SER A 144 -0.48 -5.56 11.03
N THR A 145 0.58 -6.34 10.97
CA THR A 145 1.29 -6.68 9.74
C THR A 145 0.65 -7.83 8.96
N HIS A 146 -0.39 -8.45 9.51
CA HIS A 146 -1.08 -9.59 8.90
C HIS A 146 -2.18 -9.12 7.96
N ILE A 147 -2.20 -9.69 6.77
CA ILE A 147 -3.24 -9.51 5.76
C ILE A 147 -4.02 -10.82 5.63
N ILE A 148 -5.33 -10.72 5.76
CA ILE A 148 -6.21 -11.88 5.74
C ILE A 148 -6.67 -12.17 4.32
N ASP A 149 -6.46 -13.42 3.89
CA ASP A 149 -7.14 -13.98 2.74
C ASP A 149 -8.52 -14.48 3.17
N THR A 150 -9.55 -13.96 2.55
CA THR A 150 -10.95 -14.27 2.85
C THR A 150 -11.45 -15.54 2.16
N THR A 151 -10.63 -16.18 1.34
CA THR A 151 -10.96 -17.47 0.73
C THR A 151 -10.75 -18.63 1.70
N SER A 152 -11.26 -19.81 1.34
CA SER A 152 -11.02 -21.04 2.10
C SER A 152 -9.57 -21.55 2.02
N ASN A 153 -8.74 -20.96 1.16
CA ASN A 153 -7.34 -21.35 1.02
C ASN A 153 -6.44 -20.76 2.11
N HIS A 154 -6.90 -19.71 2.80
CA HIS A 154 -6.19 -19.05 3.89
C HIS A 154 -4.75 -18.63 3.54
N LEU A 155 -4.55 -18.13 2.32
CA LEU A 155 -3.27 -17.61 1.83
C LEU A 155 -3.00 -16.23 2.42
N ASN A 156 -2.89 -16.17 3.75
CA ASN A 156 -2.65 -14.94 4.48
C ASN A 156 -1.28 -14.37 4.10
N GLY A 157 -1.21 -13.04 4.04
CA GLY A 157 0.00 -12.31 3.71
C GLY A 157 0.55 -11.53 4.90
N PHE A 158 1.73 -10.95 4.67
CA PHE A 158 2.38 -10.04 5.61
C PHE A 158 2.73 -8.74 4.90
N ILE A 159 2.58 -7.65 5.64
CA ILE A 159 3.02 -6.33 5.20
C ILE A 159 4.52 -6.21 5.49
N VAL A 160 5.25 -5.72 4.50
CA VAL A 160 6.68 -5.43 4.58
C VAL A 160 6.86 -3.93 4.47
N ASN A 161 7.77 -3.35 5.27
CA ASN A 161 8.12 -1.92 5.28
C ASN A 161 6.96 -0.96 5.61
N LEU A 162 5.94 -1.43 6.34
CA LEU A 162 4.87 -0.62 6.92
C LEU A 162 4.18 0.38 5.97
N PRO A 163 3.66 -0.03 4.83
CA PRO A 163 2.86 0.86 3.99
C PRO A 163 1.62 1.36 4.76
N VAL A 164 1.09 2.51 4.37
CA VAL A 164 -0.01 3.15 5.09
C VAL A 164 -1.31 2.40 4.88
N ARG A 165 -1.88 1.88 5.98
CA ARG A 165 -3.18 1.19 6.01
C ARG A 165 -4.33 2.15 6.31
N GLY A 166 -5.56 1.66 6.12
CA GLY A 166 -6.76 2.44 6.44
C GLY A 166 -6.95 3.64 5.52
N MET A 167 -6.47 3.54 4.30
CA MET A 167 -6.68 4.54 3.25
C MET A 167 -8.04 4.34 2.59
N THR A 168 -8.62 5.43 2.10
CA THR A 168 -9.88 5.40 1.37
C THR A 168 -9.83 4.44 0.20
N GLY A 169 -10.75 3.48 0.19
CA GLY A 169 -10.89 2.45 -0.83
C GLY A 169 -11.65 2.93 -2.07
N TYR A 170 -11.79 2.04 -3.06
CA TYR A 170 -12.51 2.32 -4.30
C TYR A 170 -13.99 2.62 -4.10
N ASN A 171 -14.57 2.15 -3.00
CA ASN A 171 -15.97 2.31 -2.64
C ASN A 171 -16.22 3.43 -1.60
N TRP A 172 -15.25 4.26 -1.33
CA TRP A 172 -15.39 5.35 -0.37
C TRP A 172 -16.43 6.37 -0.83
N THR A 173 -17.43 6.61 0.02
CA THR A 173 -18.55 7.51 -0.28
C THR A 173 -18.35 8.93 0.20
N ALA A 174 -17.34 9.16 1.03
CA ALA A 174 -17.07 10.41 1.75
C ALA A 174 -18.15 10.82 2.79
N ASP A 175 -19.10 9.96 3.09
CA ASP A 175 -20.09 10.20 4.16
C ASP A 175 -19.45 10.08 5.55
N GLU A 176 -18.42 9.26 5.66
CA GLU A 176 -17.74 9.02 6.92
C GLU A 176 -16.21 9.23 6.76
N MET A 177 -15.63 10.04 7.64
CA MET A 177 -14.21 10.38 7.61
C MET A 177 -13.35 9.53 8.54
N VAL A 178 -13.99 8.67 9.33
CA VAL A 178 -13.30 7.86 10.34
C VAL A 178 -13.39 6.38 9.97
N PHE A 179 -12.26 5.75 9.69
CA PHE A 179 -12.20 4.36 9.27
C PHE A 179 -12.79 3.36 10.29
N HIS A 180 -12.88 3.71 11.57
CA HIS A 180 -13.50 2.88 12.59
C HIS A 180 -15.00 2.72 12.40
N HIS A 181 -15.68 3.70 11.79
CA HIS A 181 -17.13 3.69 11.61
C HIS A 181 -17.56 2.95 10.34
N LYS A 182 -16.74 3.03 9.29
CA LYS A 182 -16.97 2.34 8.01
C LYS A 182 -15.68 1.70 7.49
N PRO A 183 -15.15 0.68 8.18
CA PRO A 183 -13.86 0.10 7.83
C PRO A 183 -13.80 -0.49 6.41
N ASP A 184 -14.92 -0.93 5.88
CA ASP A 184 -15.03 -1.45 4.52
C ASP A 184 -14.78 -0.38 3.43
N GLU A 185 -14.98 0.90 3.73
CA GLU A 185 -14.64 2.00 2.83
C GLU A 185 -13.16 2.41 2.92
N TYR A 186 -12.42 1.87 3.89
CA TYR A 186 -11.01 2.17 4.16
C TYR A 186 -10.11 0.95 3.97
N GLY A 187 -10.43 0.16 2.94
CA GLY A 187 -9.73 -1.08 2.62
C GLY A 187 -8.49 -0.93 1.78
N ALA A 188 -8.09 0.28 1.41
CA ALA A 188 -6.88 0.46 0.62
C ALA A 188 -5.61 0.50 1.50
N ILE A 189 -4.53 0.03 0.91
CA ILE A 189 -3.16 0.25 1.40
C ILE A 189 -2.46 1.16 0.39
N HIS A 190 -1.81 2.21 0.90
CA HIS A 190 -0.95 3.08 0.10
C HIS A 190 0.49 2.57 0.18
N PHE A 191 1.00 2.17 -0.96
CA PHE A 191 2.38 1.73 -1.15
C PHE A 191 3.19 2.87 -1.76
N HIS A 192 4.44 3.01 -1.32
CA HIS A 192 5.36 4.05 -1.78
C HIS A 192 6.80 3.64 -1.50
N ASP A 193 7.73 4.18 -2.24
CA ASP A 193 9.18 3.96 -2.12
C ASP A 193 9.98 5.27 -2.13
N ASP A 194 9.27 6.38 -2.11
CA ASP A 194 9.81 7.73 -2.23
C ASP A 194 9.83 8.51 -0.91
N ASP A 195 9.64 7.82 0.22
CA ASP A 195 9.78 8.42 1.55
C ASP A 195 11.22 8.87 1.78
N ILE A 196 11.34 10.07 2.28
CA ILE A 196 12.63 10.59 2.74
C ILE A 196 12.86 10.02 4.15
N ASP A 197 13.72 9.02 4.26
CA ASP A 197 14.19 8.45 5.53
C ASP A 197 15.40 9.21 6.09
N ASP A 198 16.21 9.77 5.19
CA ASP A 198 17.37 10.58 5.50
C ASP A 198 17.53 11.65 4.40
N ALA A 199 17.52 12.90 4.80
CA ALA A 199 17.76 14.03 3.90
C ALA A 199 19.19 14.08 3.36
N ARG A 200 20.10 13.27 3.93
CA ARG A 200 21.55 13.18 3.56
C ARG A 200 22.26 14.52 3.60
N TRP A 201 21.86 15.37 4.51
CA TRP A 201 22.53 16.63 4.76
C TRP A 201 23.79 16.38 5.60
N ASP A 202 24.82 17.16 5.35
CA ASP A 202 25.98 17.18 6.22
C ASP A 202 25.60 17.68 7.61
N VAL A 203 26.31 17.22 8.63
CA VAL A 203 26.05 17.63 10.01
C VAL A 203 26.58 19.03 10.23
N ASP A 204 25.72 20.00 10.44
CA ASP A 204 26.11 21.39 10.74
C ASP A 204 26.60 21.56 12.17
N PHE A 205 25.96 20.88 13.13
CA PHE A 205 26.38 20.91 14.53
C PHE A 205 25.93 19.65 15.27
N THR A 206 26.59 19.35 16.35
CA THR A 206 26.24 18.26 17.26
C THR A 206 26.00 18.79 18.66
N PHE A 207 25.00 18.20 19.34
CA PHE A 207 24.70 18.50 20.74
C PHE A 207 24.74 17.22 21.55
N GLU A 208 25.63 17.18 22.54
CA GLU A 208 25.67 16.08 23.51
C GLU A 208 24.65 16.33 24.60
N VAL A 209 23.71 15.40 24.76
CA VAL A 209 22.64 15.52 25.76
C VAL A 209 23.23 15.30 27.16
N PRO A 210 23.22 16.32 28.05
CA PRO A 210 23.72 16.12 29.41
C PRO A 210 22.86 15.14 30.22
N ASP A 211 23.48 14.33 31.06
CA ASP A 211 22.82 13.32 31.90
C ASP A 211 21.77 13.90 32.87
N ILE A 212 21.86 15.19 33.17
CA ILE A 212 20.93 15.88 34.08
C ILE A 212 19.61 16.29 33.42
N ILE A 213 19.51 16.22 32.09
CA ILE A 213 18.29 16.61 31.37
C ILE A 213 17.23 15.52 31.55
N LYS A 214 16.03 15.97 31.98
CA LYS A 214 14.88 15.06 32.15
C LYS A 214 14.23 14.75 30.82
N SER A 215 13.48 13.65 30.76
CA SER A 215 12.61 13.36 29.62
C SER A 215 11.64 14.51 29.35
N GLY A 216 11.50 14.89 28.09
CA GLY A 216 10.65 16.03 27.73
C GLY A 216 10.84 16.47 26.28
N ILE A 217 10.10 17.51 25.90
CA ILE A 217 10.22 18.19 24.61
C ILE A 217 11.10 19.42 24.79
N TYR A 218 12.13 19.51 23.98
CA TYR A 218 13.11 20.59 23.96
C TYR A 218 13.21 21.19 22.58
N ALA A 219 13.86 22.33 22.47
CA ALA A 219 14.19 22.92 21.17
C ALA A 219 15.59 23.55 21.19
N ALA A 220 16.35 23.33 20.15
CA ALA A 220 17.55 24.10 19.89
C ALA A 220 17.12 25.45 19.28
N ARG A 221 17.46 26.55 19.96
CA ARG A 221 17.18 27.90 19.48
C ARG A 221 18.34 28.37 18.60
N LEU A 222 18.07 28.55 17.34
CA LEU A 222 19.01 29.13 16.38
C LEU A 222 18.84 30.64 16.33
N ARG A 223 19.94 31.38 16.21
CA ARG A 223 19.93 32.85 16.09
C ARG A 223 20.93 33.31 15.04
N ILE A 224 20.55 34.27 14.26
CA ILE A 224 21.46 34.94 13.32
C ILE A 224 22.28 35.97 14.11
N ASN A 225 23.59 35.86 14.08
CA ASN A 225 24.55 36.77 14.71
C ASN A 225 24.32 37.03 16.22
N GLY A 226 23.59 36.15 16.90
CA GLY A 226 23.30 36.28 18.33
C GLY A 226 22.24 37.36 18.67
N GLU A 227 21.54 37.91 17.70
CA GLU A 227 20.48 38.92 17.91
C GLU A 227 19.22 38.30 18.51
N ASP A 228 18.63 38.98 19.49
CA ASP A 228 17.38 38.64 20.14
C ASP A 228 16.20 39.28 19.39
N SER A 229 15.85 38.75 18.24
CA SER A 229 14.68 39.18 17.45
C SER A 229 13.91 37.98 16.93
N PRO A 230 12.58 37.99 16.99
CA PRO A 230 11.77 36.92 16.40
C PRO A 230 12.00 36.70 14.89
N GLU A 231 12.48 37.71 14.20
CA GLU A 231 12.77 37.67 12.76
C GLU A 231 14.12 37.00 12.46
N THR A 232 14.98 36.85 13.48
CA THR A 232 16.35 36.30 13.34
C THR A 232 16.53 34.98 14.06
N GLU A 233 15.47 34.38 14.55
CA GLU A 233 15.54 33.13 15.28
C GLU A 233 14.63 32.04 14.71
N ASP A 234 15.03 30.80 14.90
CA ASP A 234 14.27 29.61 14.58
C ASP A 234 14.48 28.53 15.65
N PHE A 235 13.62 27.52 15.70
CA PHE A 235 13.64 26.47 16.70
C PHE A 235 13.60 25.09 16.06
N ILE A 236 14.57 24.23 16.41
CA ILE A 236 14.58 22.83 16.03
C ILE A 236 14.07 22.01 17.21
N PRO A 237 12.82 21.51 17.18
CA PRO A 237 12.28 20.71 18.28
C PRO A 237 12.86 19.29 18.28
N PHE A 238 13.10 18.74 19.48
CA PHE A 238 13.52 17.35 19.68
C PHE A 238 12.98 16.79 21.01
N VAL A 239 12.97 15.47 21.12
CA VAL A 239 12.42 14.76 22.28
C VAL A 239 13.54 13.98 22.95
N ILE A 240 13.63 14.12 24.28
CA ILE A 240 14.49 13.31 25.14
C ILE A 240 13.60 12.35 25.93
N LYS A 241 13.92 11.05 25.85
CA LYS A 241 13.23 9.98 26.57
C LYS A 241 13.99 9.60 27.83
#